data_1695d0951bfbddd4e7a171c37bb5e071
#
_entry.id   1695d0951bfbddd4e7a171c37bb5e071
#
_cell.length_a   1.000
_cell.length_b   1.000
_cell.length_c   1.000
_cell.angle_alpha   90.00
_cell.angle_beta   90.00
_cell.angle_gamma   90.00
#
_symmetry.space_group_name_H-M   'P 1'
#
loop_
_entity.id
_entity.type
_entity.pdbx_description
1 polymer ?
#
loop_
_entity_poly.entity_id
_entity_poly.type
_entity_poly.pdbx_seq_one_letter_code
_entity_poly.pdbx_strand_id
1 'polypeptide(L)'
;MPRRLIDISVALKSGIASDPPHMLPQIEYLDHHQTAPAMAEYMGVSVDQLPNGEYAAVEKVQISTHNGTHMDAPYHFFSTMNHALKPGGEPSWRIDEVPLEWCFQPGVKLDFRHFPAGYIVTPGDVEAELKRIGHTLKPLEIVLVNTAAGAKYGQDDFVDSGCGMGKAATMYLLERGVRLTGIDGWSWDAPFSTTKAKIAAGGDASLIWEGHRAGREIGYSHMEKLHNLELLPPDGFEVVAFPVKVHRASAGWTRAVAIIQE
;
A
#
# COMPACT_ATOMS: atom_id res chain seq x y z
N MET A 1 -19.56 -11.26 -19.27
CA MET A 1 -18.95 -12.36 -18.52
C MET A 1 -19.10 -12.04 -17.05
N PRO A 2 -19.34 -13.00 -16.18
CA PRO A 2 -19.34 -12.76 -14.74
C PRO A 2 -17.96 -12.25 -14.29
N ARG A 3 -17.93 -11.42 -13.24
CA ARG A 3 -16.71 -10.86 -12.66
C ARG A 3 -16.58 -11.33 -11.22
N ARG A 4 -15.41 -11.80 -10.85
CA ARG A 4 -15.06 -12.09 -9.46
C ARG A 4 -14.22 -10.94 -8.92
N LEU A 5 -14.68 -10.35 -7.82
CA LEU A 5 -13.95 -9.30 -7.11
C LEU A 5 -13.22 -9.92 -5.92
N ILE A 6 -11.94 -9.64 -5.79
CA ILE A 6 -11.11 -10.04 -4.65
C ILE A 6 -10.66 -8.77 -3.94
N ASP A 7 -11.05 -8.60 -2.69
CA ASP A 7 -10.55 -7.53 -1.83
C ASP A 7 -9.10 -7.85 -1.46
N ILE A 8 -8.18 -7.04 -1.97
CA ILE A 8 -6.74 -7.16 -1.71
C ILE A 8 -6.24 -6.11 -0.71
N SER A 9 -7.14 -5.62 0.15
CA SER A 9 -6.82 -4.67 1.20
C SER A 9 -7.06 -5.24 2.60
N VAL A 10 -6.37 -4.68 3.59
CA VAL A 10 -6.60 -5.00 5.00
C VAL A 10 -7.60 -4.02 5.61
N ALA A 11 -8.36 -4.47 6.61
CA ALA A 11 -9.21 -3.59 7.40
C ALA A 11 -8.34 -2.71 8.33
N LEU A 12 -8.65 -1.41 8.41
CA LEU A 12 -8.14 -0.56 9.48
C LEU A 12 -8.73 -1.05 10.81
N LYS A 13 -7.87 -1.38 11.77
CA LYS A 13 -8.29 -1.96 13.05
C LYS A 13 -7.37 -1.50 14.16
N SER A 14 -7.96 -1.02 15.26
CA SER A 14 -7.21 -0.77 16.50
C SER A 14 -6.82 -2.07 17.19
N GLY A 15 -5.72 -2.04 17.96
CA GLY A 15 -5.34 -3.13 18.85
C GLY A 15 -4.75 -4.37 18.17
N ILE A 16 -4.24 -4.24 16.94
CA ILE A 16 -3.46 -5.28 16.28
C ILE A 16 -2.07 -4.76 15.90
N ALA A 17 -1.09 -5.65 15.79
CA ALA A 17 0.28 -5.31 15.41
C ALA A 17 0.39 -5.09 13.88
N SER A 18 -0.16 -3.98 13.40
CA SER A 18 -0.14 -3.60 11.98
C SER A 18 0.97 -2.62 11.62
N ASP A 19 1.51 -1.95 12.63
CA ASP A 19 2.49 -0.86 12.51
C ASP A 19 3.36 -0.82 13.79
N PRO A 20 4.48 -0.08 13.80
CA PRO A 20 5.21 0.23 15.02
C PRO A 20 4.28 0.83 16.09
N PRO A 21 4.49 0.55 17.40
CA PRO A 21 3.53 0.90 18.47
C PRO A 21 3.08 2.36 18.49
N HIS A 22 3.96 3.31 18.13
CA HIS A 22 3.65 4.74 18.11
C HIS A 22 2.86 5.20 16.87
N MET A 23 2.66 4.30 15.89
CA MET A 23 1.95 4.56 14.64
C MET A 23 0.62 3.80 14.55
N LEU A 24 0.25 3.04 15.59
CA LEU A 24 -0.96 2.23 15.55
C LEU A 24 -2.22 3.09 15.39
N PRO A 25 -3.18 2.67 14.57
CA PRO A 25 -4.46 3.35 14.41
C PRO A 25 -5.27 3.32 15.72
N GLN A 26 -6.00 4.40 15.97
CA GLN A 26 -6.93 4.51 17.08
C GLN A 26 -8.33 4.79 16.53
N ILE A 27 -9.29 3.95 16.87
CA ILE A 27 -10.69 4.06 16.44
C ILE A 27 -11.58 3.99 17.67
N GLU A 28 -12.32 5.07 17.91
CA GLU A 28 -13.39 5.13 18.91
C GLU A 28 -14.72 4.89 18.19
N TYR A 29 -15.45 3.88 18.63
CA TYR A 29 -16.77 3.54 18.09
C TYR A 29 -17.86 4.10 18.99
N LEU A 30 -18.77 4.88 18.45
CA LEU A 30 -19.96 5.38 19.11
C LEU A 30 -21.19 4.75 18.45
N ASP A 31 -21.87 3.86 19.16
CA ASP A 31 -23.05 3.19 18.65
C ASP A 31 -24.30 4.09 18.67
N HIS A 32 -25.40 3.54 18.19
CA HIS A 32 -26.68 4.23 18.04
C HIS A 32 -27.24 4.78 19.35
N HIS A 33 -27.01 4.08 20.47
CA HIS A 33 -27.49 4.50 21.78
C HIS A 33 -26.55 5.54 22.44
N GLN A 34 -25.25 5.45 22.16
CA GLN A 34 -24.25 6.39 22.68
C GLN A 34 -24.38 7.79 22.05
N THR A 35 -24.86 7.87 20.81
CA THR A 35 -25.04 9.15 20.09
C THR A 35 -26.41 9.76 20.26
N ALA A 36 -27.42 8.97 20.63
CA ALA A 36 -28.82 9.39 20.76
C ALA A 36 -29.01 10.57 21.76
N PRO A 37 -28.36 10.61 22.94
CA PRO A 37 -28.53 11.73 23.89
C PRO A 37 -28.13 13.08 23.29
N ALA A 38 -27.00 13.17 22.59
CA ALA A 38 -26.55 14.41 21.99
C ALA A 38 -27.49 14.91 20.87
N MET A 39 -28.05 13.98 20.08
CA MET A 39 -29.03 14.33 19.05
C MET A 39 -30.36 14.77 19.67
N ALA A 40 -30.85 14.09 20.68
CA ALA A 40 -32.07 14.48 21.38
C ALA A 40 -31.95 15.89 21.97
N GLU A 41 -30.83 16.20 22.64
CA GLU A 41 -30.51 17.53 23.13
C GLU A 41 -30.50 18.57 22.02
N TYR A 42 -29.80 18.29 20.90
CA TYR A 42 -29.72 19.19 19.73
C TYR A 42 -31.10 19.50 19.14
N MET A 43 -31.97 18.50 19.10
CA MET A 43 -33.36 18.63 18.54
C MET A 43 -34.34 19.16 19.56
N GLY A 44 -34.00 19.32 20.84
CA GLY A 44 -34.90 19.77 21.91
C GLY A 44 -35.97 18.74 22.27
N VAL A 45 -35.67 17.45 22.14
CA VAL A 45 -36.58 16.32 22.46
C VAL A 45 -35.90 15.38 23.48
N SER A 46 -36.64 14.43 24.03
CA SER A 46 -36.09 13.35 24.86
C SER A 46 -35.66 12.15 24.02
N VAL A 47 -34.74 11.31 24.52
CA VAL A 47 -34.23 10.13 23.82
C VAL A 47 -35.34 9.16 23.43
N ASP A 48 -36.36 9.00 24.28
CA ASP A 48 -37.51 8.13 24.03
C ASP A 48 -38.44 8.63 22.90
N GLN A 49 -38.29 9.90 22.50
CA GLN A 49 -38.99 10.44 21.31
C GLN A 49 -38.25 10.19 20.00
N LEU A 50 -36.97 9.75 20.07
CA LEU A 50 -36.24 9.28 18.88
C LEU A 50 -36.77 7.91 18.46
N PRO A 51 -36.76 7.57 17.14
CA PRO A 51 -37.11 6.25 16.68
C PRO A 51 -36.29 5.16 17.38
N ASN A 52 -36.95 4.27 18.10
CA ASN A 52 -36.33 3.22 18.95
C ASN A 52 -35.35 3.72 20.02
N GLY A 53 -35.33 5.03 20.34
CA GLY A 53 -34.32 5.61 21.24
C GLY A 53 -32.89 5.60 20.64
N GLU A 54 -32.78 5.57 19.34
CA GLU A 54 -31.53 5.43 18.59
C GLU A 54 -31.23 6.65 17.72
N TYR A 55 -29.92 6.82 17.37
CA TYR A 55 -29.45 7.73 16.35
C TYR A 55 -28.35 7.07 15.49
N ALA A 56 -27.55 7.81 14.79
CA ALA A 56 -26.53 7.27 13.89
C ALA A 56 -25.31 6.74 14.64
N ALA A 57 -24.79 5.59 14.26
CA ALA A 57 -23.45 5.17 14.68
C ALA A 57 -22.38 6.03 13.98
N VAL A 58 -21.35 6.42 14.70
CA VAL A 58 -20.20 7.20 14.19
C VAL A 58 -18.89 6.73 14.80
N GLU A 59 -17.82 6.86 14.04
CA GLU A 59 -16.47 6.56 14.49
C GLU A 59 -15.61 7.83 14.48
N LYS A 60 -14.79 7.98 15.52
CA LYS A 60 -13.69 8.94 15.52
C LYS A 60 -12.40 8.18 15.24
N VAL A 61 -11.68 8.61 14.22
CA VAL A 61 -10.50 7.91 13.73
C VAL A 61 -9.28 8.81 13.82
N GLN A 62 -8.25 8.35 14.53
CA GLN A 62 -6.93 8.97 14.55
C GLN A 62 -5.94 8.00 13.89
N ILE A 63 -5.53 8.32 12.68
CA ILE A 63 -4.68 7.48 11.83
C ILE A 63 -3.70 8.32 11.01
N SER A 64 -2.56 7.70 10.65
CA SER A 64 -1.68 8.20 9.59
C SER A 64 -2.27 7.81 8.22
N THR A 65 -2.00 8.61 7.18
CA THR A 65 -2.30 8.23 5.78
C THR A 65 -1.58 6.96 5.34
N HIS A 66 -0.59 6.49 6.13
CA HIS A 66 0.18 5.27 5.92
C HIS A 66 -0.30 4.08 6.76
N ASN A 67 -1.43 4.15 7.49
CA ASN A 67 -2.03 3.01 8.17
C ASN A 67 -2.92 2.18 7.23
N GLY A 68 -2.98 0.86 7.46
CA GLY A 68 -3.74 -0.07 6.62
C GLY A 68 -3.26 -0.09 5.16
N THR A 69 -4.07 -0.62 4.25
CA THR A 69 -3.75 -0.56 2.82
C THR A 69 -3.87 0.87 2.32
N HIS A 70 -2.79 1.40 1.80
CA HIS A 70 -2.68 2.77 1.31
C HIS A 70 -1.81 2.83 0.06
N MET A 71 -1.88 3.96 -0.63
CA MET A 71 -1.02 4.29 -1.76
C MET A 71 -0.13 5.47 -1.39
N ASP A 72 1.16 5.30 -1.57
CA ASP A 72 2.15 6.35 -1.45
C ASP A 72 2.28 7.12 -2.75
N ALA A 73 2.29 8.45 -2.62
CA ALA A 73 2.56 9.35 -3.73
C ALA A 73 4.07 9.56 -3.92
N PRO A 74 4.53 9.99 -5.10
CA PRO A 74 5.93 10.35 -5.32
C PRO A 74 6.51 11.31 -4.27
N TYR A 75 5.67 12.21 -3.73
CA TYR A 75 6.05 13.17 -2.69
C TYR A 75 6.46 12.51 -1.37
N HIS A 76 6.00 11.28 -1.10
CA HIS A 76 6.46 10.51 0.06
C HIS A 76 7.95 10.16 -0.05
N PHE A 77 8.41 9.86 -1.25
CA PHE A 77 9.77 9.39 -1.51
C PHE A 77 10.80 10.52 -1.50
N PHE A 78 10.51 11.58 -2.25
CA PHE A 78 11.36 12.77 -2.37
C PHE A 78 10.54 14.02 -2.68
N SER A 79 11.16 15.20 -2.48
CA SER A 79 10.59 16.48 -2.86
C SER A 79 10.57 16.70 -4.39
N THR A 80 11.43 15.98 -5.14
CA THR A 80 11.53 16.03 -6.61
C THR A 80 11.60 14.66 -7.21
N MET A 81 11.08 14.49 -8.43
CA MET A 81 11.03 13.24 -9.19
C MET A 81 11.45 13.42 -10.64
N ASN A 82 11.48 12.33 -11.42
CA ASN A 82 11.71 12.31 -12.87
C ASN A 82 13.09 12.79 -13.31
N HIS A 83 14.12 12.67 -12.45
CA HIS A 83 15.48 13.07 -12.80
C HIS A 83 16.09 12.29 -13.97
N ALA A 84 15.65 11.03 -14.19
CA ALA A 84 16.06 10.26 -15.37
C ALA A 84 15.29 10.62 -16.64
N LEU A 85 14.13 11.26 -16.51
CA LEU A 85 13.26 11.63 -17.64
C LEU A 85 13.39 13.10 -18.05
N LYS A 86 13.77 13.97 -17.11
CA LYS A 86 13.81 15.42 -17.29
C LYS A 86 15.05 16.02 -16.60
N PRO A 87 15.89 16.77 -17.31
CA PRO A 87 17.03 17.45 -16.69
C PRO A 87 16.61 18.31 -15.50
N GLY A 88 17.21 18.05 -14.33
CA GLY A 88 16.87 18.72 -13.08
C GLY A 88 15.64 18.19 -12.34
N GLY A 89 14.93 17.24 -12.93
CA GLY A 89 13.69 16.69 -12.35
C GLY A 89 12.54 17.70 -12.33
N GLU A 90 11.52 17.41 -11.54
CA GLU A 90 10.36 18.27 -11.28
C GLU A 90 9.84 18.05 -9.86
N PRO A 91 9.00 18.94 -9.28
CA PRO A 91 8.38 18.72 -7.98
C PRO A 91 7.62 17.39 -7.95
N SER A 92 7.77 16.64 -6.87
CA SER A 92 7.05 15.37 -6.70
C SER A 92 5.56 15.60 -6.49
N TRP A 93 4.74 14.79 -7.16
CA TRP A 93 3.30 14.83 -7.03
C TRP A 93 2.83 14.31 -5.66
N ARG A 94 1.83 14.97 -5.12
CA ARG A 94 1.12 14.55 -3.91
C ARG A 94 -0.01 13.58 -4.28
N ILE A 95 -0.63 12.97 -3.27
CA ILE A 95 -1.64 11.94 -3.52
C ILE A 95 -2.86 12.46 -4.29
N ASP A 96 -3.22 13.73 -4.10
CA ASP A 96 -4.31 14.38 -4.81
C ASP A 96 -3.96 14.81 -6.25
N GLU A 97 -2.70 14.61 -6.66
CA GLU A 97 -2.16 14.90 -7.98
C GLU A 97 -1.81 13.63 -8.80
N VAL A 98 -1.84 12.43 -8.15
CA VAL A 98 -1.55 11.16 -8.84
C VAL A 98 -2.55 10.93 -9.98
N PRO A 99 -2.09 10.60 -11.22
CA PRO A 99 -2.97 10.36 -12.35
C PRO A 99 -3.91 9.17 -12.11
N LEU A 100 -5.19 9.34 -12.43
CA LEU A 100 -6.21 8.28 -12.27
C LEU A 100 -5.93 7.07 -13.15
N GLU A 101 -5.27 7.28 -14.29
CA GLU A 101 -4.84 6.25 -15.23
C GLU A 101 -3.88 5.24 -14.60
N TRP A 102 -3.17 5.62 -13.53
CA TRP A 102 -2.32 4.70 -12.79
C TRP A 102 -3.12 3.77 -11.86
N CYS A 103 -4.31 4.21 -11.45
CA CYS A 103 -5.08 3.57 -10.39
C CYS A 103 -6.02 2.46 -10.86
N PHE A 104 -6.18 2.26 -12.17
CA PHE A 104 -7.01 1.21 -12.75
C PHE A 104 -6.38 0.67 -14.02
N GLN A 105 -5.71 -0.47 -13.93
CA GLN A 105 -4.97 -1.09 -15.01
C GLN A 105 -4.95 -2.63 -14.90
N PRO A 106 -4.56 -3.36 -15.96
CA PRO A 106 -4.22 -4.77 -15.85
C PRO A 106 -3.15 -5.00 -14.79
N GLY A 107 -3.30 -6.09 -14.04
CA GLY A 107 -2.40 -6.48 -12.96
C GLY A 107 -1.54 -7.69 -13.31
N VAL A 108 -0.33 -7.71 -12.78
CA VAL A 108 0.56 -8.87 -12.77
C VAL A 108 1.09 -9.10 -11.36
N LYS A 109 1.11 -10.36 -10.91
CA LYS A 109 1.58 -10.75 -9.60
C LYS A 109 2.93 -11.47 -9.68
N LEU A 110 3.92 -10.97 -8.96
CA LEU A 110 5.20 -11.62 -8.73
C LEU A 110 5.17 -12.34 -7.38
N ASP A 111 5.44 -13.63 -7.36
CA ASP A 111 5.38 -14.45 -6.14
C ASP A 111 6.78 -14.67 -5.55
N PHE A 112 7.09 -13.90 -4.54
CA PHE A 112 8.37 -13.93 -3.82
C PHE A 112 8.24 -14.46 -2.38
N ARG A 113 7.18 -15.21 -2.07
CA ARG A 113 6.96 -15.83 -0.75
C ARG A 113 8.07 -16.79 -0.32
N HIS A 114 8.85 -17.30 -1.27
CA HIS A 114 9.97 -18.20 -1.02
C HIS A 114 11.23 -17.50 -0.52
N PHE A 115 11.33 -16.18 -0.65
CA PHE A 115 12.46 -15.43 -0.14
C PHE A 115 12.39 -15.23 1.37
N PRO A 116 13.52 -15.30 2.08
CA PRO A 116 13.55 -15.05 3.52
C PRO A 116 13.27 -13.57 3.84
N ALA A 117 12.85 -13.33 5.09
CA ALA A 117 12.69 -11.96 5.59
C ALA A 117 14.00 -11.16 5.43
N GLY A 118 13.87 -9.91 4.97
CA GLY A 118 15.00 -9.02 4.75
C GLY A 118 15.81 -9.29 3.48
N TYR A 119 15.40 -10.25 2.63
CA TYR A 119 15.97 -10.39 1.29
C TYR A 119 15.64 -9.16 0.45
N ILE A 120 16.60 -8.66 -0.31
CA ILE A 120 16.41 -7.54 -1.24
C ILE A 120 16.30 -8.11 -2.64
N VAL A 121 15.12 -8.01 -3.22
CA VAL A 121 14.81 -8.49 -4.57
C VAL A 121 15.64 -7.73 -5.60
N THR A 122 16.22 -8.48 -6.53
CA THR A 122 17.08 -7.97 -7.61
C THR A 122 16.33 -7.96 -8.96
N PRO A 123 16.84 -7.26 -9.99
CA PRO A 123 16.30 -7.36 -11.36
C PRO A 123 16.28 -8.80 -11.89
N GLY A 124 17.30 -9.60 -11.57
CA GLY A 124 17.36 -11.01 -11.98
C GLY A 124 16.25 -11.87 -11.39
N ASP A 125 15.84 -11.59 -10.15
CA ASP A 125 14.71 -12.26 -9.50
C ASP A 125 13.38 -11.90 -10.20
N VAL A 126 13.21 -10.62 -10.54
CA VAL A 126 12.04 -10.15 -11.29
C VAL A 126 11.97 -10.80 -12.67
N GLU A 127 13.09 -10.85 -13.38
CA GLU A 127 13.16 -11.50 -14.71
C GLU A 127 12.87 -13.00 -14.63
N ALA A 128 13.43 -13.68 -13.64
CA ALA A 128 13.19 -15.10 -13.41
C ALA A 128 11.71 -15.39 -13.15
N GLU A 129 11.06 -14.56 -12.31
CA GLU A 129 9.64 -14.72 -12.00
C GLU A 129 8.75 -14.40 -13.22
N LEU A 130 9.00 -13.31 -13.94
CA LEU A 130 8.29 -12.98 -15.18
C LEU A 130 8.41 -14.10 -16.22
N LYS A 131 9.60 -14.69 -16.36
CA LYS A 131 9.84 -15.85 -17.23
C LYS A 131 9.06 -17.08 -16.74
N ARG A 132 9.05 -17.35 -15.42
CA ARG A 132 8.33 -18.48 -14.82
C ARG A 132 6.83 -18.43 -15.12
N ILE A 133 6.24 -17.22 -15.05
CA ILE A 133 4.80 -17.01 -15.31
C ILE A 133 4.49 -16.78 -16.80
N GLY A 134 5.51 -16.67 -17.66
CA GLY A 134 5.33 -16.45 -19.12
C GLY A 134 4.82 -15.04 -19.47
N HIS A 135 5.08 -14.04 -18.62
CA HIS A 135 4.58 -12.68 -18.77
C HIS A 135 5.66 -11.71 -19.27
N THR A 136 5.25 -10.77 -20.12
CA THR A 136 6.07 -9.62 -20.55
C THR A 136 5.37 -8.34 -20.11
N LEU A 137 6.05 -7.54 -19.28
CA LEU A 137 5.50 -6.28 -18.75
C LEU A 137 5.13 -5.31 -19.87
N LYS A 138 3.99 -4.67 -19.70
CA LYS A 138 3.50 -3.59 -20.56
C LYS A 138 3.44 -2.28 -19.78
N PRO A 139 3.55 -1.13 -20.45
CA PRO A 139 3.39 0.17 -19.81
C PRO A 139 2.07 0.27 -19.05
N LEU A 140 2.13 0.90 -17.88
CA LEU A 140 1.02 1.12 -16.93
C LEU A 140 0.47 -0.13 -16.23
N GLU A 141 0.90 -1.36 -16.57
CA GLU A 141 0.50 -2.51 -15.74
C GLU A 141 0.83 -2.29 -14.27
N ILE A 142 -0.08 -2.73 -13.39
CA ILE A 142 0.10 -2.67 -11.94
C ILE A 142 0.79 -3.94 -11.48
N VAL A 143 1.99 -3.80 -10.91
CA VAL A 143 2.79 -4.94 -10.44
C VAL A 143 2.55 -5.16 -8.95
N LEU A 144 2.02 -6.32 -8.59
CA LEU A 144 1.78 -6.74 -7.22
C LEU A 144 2.84 -7.74 -6.77
N VAL A 145 3.48 -7.47 -5.64
CA VAL A 145 4.52 -8.32 -5.06
C VAL A 145 3.95 -9.07 -3.86
N ASN A 146 3.84 -10.39 -3.99
CA ASN A 146 3.38 -11.27 -2.94
C ASN A 146 4.56 -11.87 -2.18
N THR A 147 4.66 -11.56 -0.90
CA THR A 147 5.73 -12.00 -0.01
C THR A 147 5.22 -12.89 1.12
N ALA A 148 6.11 -13.37 1.97
CA ALA A 148 5.71 -14.08 3.19
C ALA A 148 5.06 -13.17 4.25
N ALA A 149 5.16 -11.83 4.09
CA ALA A 149 4.60 -10.88 5.05
C ALA A 149 3.08 -10.85 5.05
N GLY A 150 2.42 -11.07 3.90
CA GLY A 150 0.95 -11.03 3.82
C GLY A 150 0.24 -11.98 4.78
N ALA A 151 0.84 -13.14 5.06
CA ALA A 151 0.33 -14.11 6.05
C ALA A 151 0.55 -13.68 7.52
N LYS A 152 1.30 -12.61 7.76
CA LYS A 152 1.70 -12.13 9.09
C LYS A 152 0.94 -10.88 9.54
N TYR A 153 0.08 -10.29 8.72
CA TYR A 153 -0.65 -9.09 9.09
C TYR A 153 -1.40 -9.25 10.42
N GLY A 154 -1.16 -8.32 11.33
CA GLY A 154 -1.73 -8.36 12.70
C GLY A 154 -0.97 -9.23 13.70
N GLN A 155 0.15 -9.85 13.31
CA GLN A 155 1.08 -10.55 14.20
C GLN A 155 2.27 -9.66 14.57
N ASP A 156 2.88 -9.91 15.72
CA ASP A 156 3.94 -9.06 16.28
C ASP A 156 5.18 -8.95 15.36
N ASP A 157 5.42 -9.96 14.53
CA ASP A 157 6.54 -10.01 13.58
C ASP A 157 6.17 -9.48 12.17
N PHE A 158 4.99 -8.94 11.95
CA PHE A 158 4.55 -8.46 10.62
C PHE A 158 5.50 -7.40 10.05
N VAL A 159 5.85 -6.39 10.85
CA VAL A 159 6.70 -5.26 10.40
C VAL A 159 8.11 -5.71 9.97
N ASP A 160 8.59 -6.81 10.52
CA ASP A 160 9.89 -7.39 10.26
C ASP A 160 9.86 -8.60 9.30
N SER A 161 8.71 -8.84 8.65
CA SER A 161 8.49 -9.99 7.77
C SER A 161 8.59 -9.63 6.30
N GLY A 162 8.86 -10.68 5.48
CA GLY A 162 8.91 -10.60 4.01
C GLY A 162 10.22 -10.07 3.45
N CYS A 163 10.35 -10.22 2.15
CA CYS A 163 11.40 -9.57 1.35
C CYS A 163 10.94 -8.16 0.95
N GLY A 164 11.86 -7.33 0.46
CA GLY A 164 11.53 -6.01 -0.08
C GLY A 164 12.18 -5.79 -1.43
N MET A 165 11.70 -4.79 -2.16
CA MET A 165 12.18 -4.45 -3.49
C MET A 165 13.40 -3.53 -3.40
N GLY A 166 14.52 -3.92 -3.98
CA GLY A 166 15.70 -3.07 -4.08
C GLY A 166 15.52 -1.97 -5.13
N LYS A 167 16.36 -0.92 -5.08
CA LYS A 167 16.34 0.18 -6.05
C LYS A 167 16.44 -0.33 -7.49
N ALA A 168 17.36 -1.24 -7.78
CA ALA A 168 17.58 -1.76 -9.12
C ALA A 168 16.36 -2.55 -9.64
N ALA A 169 15.72 -3.38 -8.79
CA ALA A 169 14.51 -4.11 -9.16
C ALA A 169 13.32 -3.16 -9.38
N THR A 170 13.18 -2.14 -8.55
CA THR A 170 12.17 -1.10 -8.75
C THR A 170 12.40 -0.36 -10.06
N MET A 171 13.62 0.10 -10.34
CA MET A 171 13.97 0.74 -11.62
C MET A 171 13.68 -0.15 -12.82
N TYR A 172 13.96 -1.46 -12.71
CA TYR A 172 13.65 -2.42 -13.77
C TYR A 172 12.16 -2.39 -14.18
N LEU A 173 11.25 -2.25 -13.20
CA LEU A 173 9.81 -2.09 -13.45
C LEU A 173 9.49 -0.72 -14.07
N LEU A 174 10.03 0.36 -13.49
CA LEU A 174 9.73 1.73 -13.91
C LEU A 174 10.19 2.05 -15.34
N GLU A 175 11.36 1.53 -15.73
CA GLU A 175 11.91 1.65 -17.09
C GLU A 175 11.07 0.93 -18.15
N ARG A 176 10.25 -0.05 -17.73
CA ARG A 176 9.26 -0.75 -18.57
C ARG A 176 7.88 -0.11 -18.58
N GLY A 177 7.78 1.09 -17.98
CA GLY A 177 6.55 1.89 -17.99
C GLY A 177 5.58 1.59 -16.85
N VAL A 178 5.93 0.75 -15.89
CA VAL A 178 5.14 0.58 -14.65
C VAL A 178 5.13 1.91 -13.88
N ARG A 179 3.96 2.29 -13.35
CA ARG A 179 3.77 3.53 -12.59
C ARG A 179 3.05 3.33 -11.25
N LEU A 180 2.41 2.19 -11.08
CA LEU A 180 1.85 1.76 -9.80
C LEU A 180 2.31 0.34 -9.50
N THR A 181 2.81 0.15 -8.29
CA THR A 181 3.17 -1.17 -7.76
C THR A 181 2.45 -1.40 -6.43
N GLY A 182 2.57 -2.60 -5.88
CA GLY A 182 2.04 -2.89 -4.55
C GLY A 182 2.70 -4.10 -3.92
N ILE A 183 2.72 -4.13 -2.59
CA ILE A 183 3.30 -5.20 -1.79
C ILE A 183 2.39 -5.55 -0.61
N ASP A 184 2.40 -6.80 -0.18
CA ASP A 184 1.71 -7.25 1.03
C ASP A 184 2.53 -7.07 2.32
N GLY A 185 3.76 -6.55 2.20
CA GLY A 185 4.61 -6.15 3.30
C GLY A 185 4.20 -4.84 3.96
N TRP A 186 4.81 -4.55 5.11
CA TRP A 186 4.66 -3.28 5.81
C TRP A 186 5.26 -2.11 5.03
N SER A 187 6.32 -2.36 4.25
CA SER A 187 7.00 -1.40 3.38
C SER A 187 7.33 -2.03 2.03
N TRP A 188 7.51 -1.21 0.99
CA TRP A 188 8.06 -1.61 -0.30
C TRP A 188 9.50 -2.11 -0.21
N ASP A 189 10.28 -1.51 0.68
CA ASP A 189 11.65 -1.92 0.99
C ASP A 189 11.69 -3.11 1.95
N ALA A 190 12.86 -3.75 2.05
CA ALA A 190 13.10 -4.75 3.08
C ALA A 190 12.93 -4.18 4.49
N PRO A 191 12.55 -4.99 5.49
CA PRO A 191 12.33 -4.54 6.86
C PRO A 191 13.46 -3.66 7.41
N PHE A 192 13.09 -2.59 8.11
CA PHE A 192 14.06 -1.63 8.66
C PHE A 192 15.05 -2.25 9.66
N SER A 193 14.63 -3.28 10.41
CA SER A 193 15.52 -4.06 11.28
C SER A 193 16.68 -4.66 10.49
N THR A 194 16.41 -5.22 9.31
CA THR A 194 17.43 -5.79 8.40
C THR A 194 18.35 -4.70 7.85
N THR A 195 17.78 -3.59 7.38
CA THR A 195 18.55 -2.45 6.87
C THR A 195 19.45 -1.88 7.97
N LYS A 196 18.92 -1.69 9.18
CA LYS A 196 19.68 -1.24 10.35
C LYS A 196 20.84 -2.18 10.68
N ALA A 197 20.60 -3.49 10.66
CA ALA A 197 21.64 -4.49 10.90
C ALA A 197 22.75 -4.44 9.83
N LYS A 198 22.41 -4.30 8.55
CA LYS A 198 23.37 -4.17 7.45
C LYS A 198 24.23 -2.91 7.59
N ILE A 199 23.65 -1.77 7.95
CA ILE A 199 24.38 -0.52 8.18
C ILE A 199 25.31 -0.67 9.39
N ALA A 200 24.86 -1.26 10.49
CA ALA A 200 25.67 -1.51 11.67
C ALA A 200 26.87 -2.46 11.37
N ALA A 201 26.73 -3.34 10.39
CA ALA A 201 27.79 -4.23 9.90
C ALA A 201 28.77 -3.55 8.90
N GLY A 202 28.69 -2.23 8.71
CA GLY A 202 29.55 -1.45 7.83
C GLY A 202 28.96 -1.17 6.44
N GLY A 203 27.66 -1.42 6.24
CA GLY A 203 26.94 -1.04 5.02
C GLY A 203 26.74 0.46 4.92
N ASP A 204 26.52 0.95 3.69
CA ASP A 204 26.28 2.36 3.39
C ASP A 204 24.86 2.80 3.74
N ALA A 205 24.69 4.05 4.17
CA ALA A 205 23.37 4.65 4.45
C ALA A 205 22.45 4.75 3.21
N SER A 206 22.99 4.54 2.00
CA SER A 206 22.19 4.42 0.77
C SER A 206 21.23 3.22 0.77
N LEU A 207 21.41 2.26 1.67
CA LEU A 207 20.48 1.17 1.91
C LEU A 207 19.15 1.62 2.54
N ILE A 208 19.10 2.82 3.16
CA ILE A 208 17.87 3.35 3.72
C ILE A 208 16.92 3.72 2.59
N TRP A 209 15.75 3.07 2.54
CA TRP A 209 14.72 3.34 1.54
C TRP A 209 15.20 3.21 0.08
N GLU A 210 16.03 2.22 -0.20
CA GLU A 210 16.61 2.08 -1.53
C GLU A 210 15.55 1.86 -2.64
N GLY A 211 14.50 1.10 -2.36
CA GLY A 211 13.37 0.89 -3.29
C GLY A 211 12.56 2.17 -3.51
N HIS A 212 12.22 2.89 -2.43
CA HIS A 212 11.56 4.21 -2.52
C HIS A 212 12.40 5.22 -3.32
N ARG A 213 13.73 5.16 -3.18
CA ARG A 213 14.65 6.07 -3.90
C ARG A 213 14.59 5.96 -5.42
N ALA A 214 14.08 4.88 -5.98
CA ALA A 214 13.80 4.77 -7.41
C ALA A 214 12.82 5.85 -7.88
N GLY A 215 11.88 6.29 -7.04
CA GLY A 215 10.91 7.34 -7.34
C GLY A 215 11.49 8.73 -7.59
N ARG A 216 12.72 8.97 -7.17
CA ARG A 216 13.46 10.20 -7.55
C ARG A 216 13.83 10.17 -9.03
N GLU A 217 14.23 9.02 -9.54
CA GLU A 217 14.69 8.85 -10.93
C GLU A 217 13.49 8.83 -11.90
N ILE A 218 12.47 8.03 -11.58
CA ILE A 218 11.21 7.95 -12.34
C ILE A 218 10.06 7.96 -11.34
N GLY A 219 9.18 8.98 -11.42
CA GLY A 219 8.02 9.11 -10.55
C GLY A 219 7.06 7.94 -10.70
N TYR A 220 6.66 7.36 -9.57
CA TYR A 220 5.70 6.26 -9.47
C TYR A 220 5.00 6.32 -8.12
N SER A 221 3.97 5.52 -7.95
CA SER A 221 3.30 5.25 -6.68
C SER A 221 3.42 3.77 -6.32
N HIS A 222 3.35 3.45 -5.02
CA HIS A 222 3.17 2.07 -4.61
C HIS A 222 2.14 1.94 -3.50
N MET A 223 1.53 0.75 -3.44
CA MET A 223 0.64 0.36 -2.35
C MET A 223 1.41 -0.51 -1.36
N GLU A 224 1.09 -0.35 -0.08
CA GLU A 224 1.64 -1.17 1.00
C GLU A 224 0.52 -1.85 1.77
N LYS A 225 0.85 -2.92 2.49
CA LYS A 225 -0.07 -3.73 3.29
C LYS A 225 -1.25 -4.25 2.46
N LEU A 226 -0.94 -4.76 1.26
CA LEU A 226 -1.91 -5.53 0.49
C LEU A 226 -2.20 -6.88 1.18
N HIS A 227 -3.29 -7.52 0.80
CA HIS A 227 -3.73 -8.78 1.38
C HIS A 227 -4.31 -9.72 0.32
N ASN A 228 -4.48 -11.02 0.63
CA ASN A 228 -5.10 -11.99 -0.28
C ASN A 228 -4.42 -12.11 -1.66
N LEU A 229 -3.17 -11.69 -1.81
CA LEU A 229 -2.48 -11.78 -3.09
C LEU A 229 -2.27 -13.23 -3.54
N GLU A 230 -2.21 -14.19 -2.62
CA GLU A 230 -2.13 -15.63 -2.91
C GLU A 230 -3.37 -16.16 -3.65
N LEU A 231 -4.51 -15.46 -3.57
CA LEU A 231 -5.74 -15.83 -4.26
C LEU A 231 -5.78 -15.41 -5.73
N LEU A 232 -4.82 -14.58 -6.15
CA LEU A 232 -4.74 -14.07 -7.52
C LEU A 232 -3.98 -15.03 -8.43
N PRO A 233 -4.41 -15.17 -9.70
CA PRO A 233 -3.55 -15.77 -10.74
C PRO A 233 -2.29 -14.91 -10.95
N PRO A 234 -1.29 -15.40 -11.69
CA PRO A 234 -0.09 -14.60 -12.00
C PRO A 234 -0.40 -13.34 -12.81
N ASP A 235 -1.36 -13.41 -13.73
CA ASP A 235 -1.86 -12.31 -14.57
C ASP A 235 -3.32 -12.56 -14.98
N GLY A 236 -3.84 -11.77 -15.94
CA GLY A 236 -5.21 -11.93 -16.45
C GLY A 236 -6.29 -11.34 -15.51
N PHE A 237 -5.93 -10.42 -14.65
CA PHE A 237 -6.83 -9.65 -13.80
C PHE A 237 -6.58 -8.14 -13.95
N GLU A 238 -7.54 -7.33 -13.52
CA GLU A 238 -7.40 -5.89 -13.41
C GLU A 238 -7.28 -5.50 -11.93
N VAL A 239 -6.58 -4.40 -11.65
CA VAL A 239 -6.48 -3.81 -10.29
C VAL A 239 -7.12 -2.44 -10.29
N VAL A 240 -7.97 -2.20 -9.30
CA VAL A 240 -8.57 -0.89 -8.98
C VAL A 240 -8.08 -0.47 -7.61
N ALA A 241 -7.43 0.70 -7.52
CA ALA A 241 -6.83 1.17 -6.27
C ALA A 241 -6.80 2.72 -6.22
N PHE A 242 -7.97 3.36 -6.31
CA PHE A 242 -8.06 4.81 -6.18
C PHE A 242 -7.80 5.24 -4.73
N PRO A 243 -6.78 6.09 -4.46
CA PRO A 243 -6.52 6.58 -3.11
C PRO A 243 -7.53 7.63 -2.69
N VAL A 244 -7.83 7.72 -1.39
CA VAL A 244 -8.57 8.84 -0.83
C VAL A 244 -7.79 10.14 -1.10
N LYS A 245 -8.48 11.12 -1.68
CA LYS A 245 -7.90 12.39 -2.13
C LYS A 245 -7.67 13.34 -0.96
N VAL A 246 -6.66 13.06 -0.15
CA VAL A 246 -6.24 13.92 0.95
C VAL A 246 -5.40 15.06 0.39
N HIS A 247 -5.86 16.31 0.54
CA HIS A 247 -5.21 17.48 -0.03
C HIS A 247 -3.76 17.61 0.43
N ARG A 248 -2.83 17.67 -0.52
CA ARG A 248 -1.38 17.84 -0.34
C ARG A 248 -0.70 16.76 0.53
N ALA A 249 -1.34 15.61 0.72
CA ALA A 249 -0.76 14.52 1.51
C ALA A 249 0.25 13.69 0.73
N SER A 250 1.09 12.98 1.47
CA SER A 250 2.11 12.07 0.94
C SER A 250 1.55 10.69 0.57
N ALA A 251 0.36 10.34 1.11
CA ALA A 251 -0.31 9.07 0.86
C ALA A 251 -1.82 9.20 1.02
N GLY A 252 -2.56 8.18 0.60
CA GLY A 252 -4.00 8.07 0.81
C GLY A 252 -4.44 6.61 0.94
N TRP A 253 -5.38 6.34 1.87
CA TRP A 253 -5.94 5.01 2.05
C TRP A 253 -6.65 4.56 0.76
N THR A 254 -6.56 3.28 0.46
CA THR A 254 -7.28 2.69 -0.68
C THR A 254 -7.90 1.35 -0.28
N ARG A 255 -9.11 1.08 -0.77
CA ARG A 255 -9.64 -0.27 -0.82
C ARG A 255 -9.27 -0.85 -2.18
N ALA A 256 -8.10 -1.48 -2.23
CA ALA A 256 -7.60 -2.10 -3.45
C ALA A 256 -8.38 -3.38 -3.76
N VAL A 257 -8.78 -3.55 -5.02
CA VAL A 257 -9.59 -4.68 -5.49
C VAL A 257 -8.98 -5.24 -6.76
N ALA A 258 -8.82 -6.56 -6.81
CA ALA A 258 -8.54 -7.28 -8.05
C ALA A 258 -9.83 -7.78 -8.69
N ILE A 259 -9.95 -7.65 -10.01
CA ILE A 259 -11.12 -8.05 -10.82
C ILE A 259 -10.69 -9.14 -11.79
N ILE A 260 -11.24 -10.35 -11.62
CA ILE A 260 -11.00 -11.48 -12.51
C ILE A 260 -12.23 -11.65 -13.41
N GLN A 261 -12.01 -11.79 -14.72
CA GLN A 261 -13.05 -12.15 -15.69
C GLN A 261 -13.21 -13.68 -15.66
N GLU A 262 -14.43 -14.19 -15.46
CA GLU A 262 -14.75 -15.64 -15.44
C GLU A 262 -15.39 -16.07 -16.76
#